data_b454f401f764ba200940fd9f5339caa7
#
_entry.id   b454f401f764ba200940fd9f5339caa7
#
_cell.length_a   1.000
_cell.length_b   1.000
_cell.length_c   1.000
_cell.angle_alpha   90.00
_cell.angle_beta   90.00
_cell.angle_gamma   90.00
#
_symmetry.space_group_name_H-M   'P 1'
#
loop_
_entity.id
_entity.type
_entity.pdbx_description
1 polymer ?
#
loop_
_entity_poly.entity_id
_entity_poly.type
_entity_poly.pdbx_seq_one_letter_code
_entity_poly.pdbx_strand_id
1 'polypeptide(L)'
;MTKVLRILAGPAARRRLAEQGLQPADVGLIPAAAGGPKGLVLNGLDRFLFGEWLMRSQQPVHLVGASIGAWRMATAARAHAGADAAFRDMAEAYVTQRYDTPPGEKRPRPDHVSERFGDILTVWFAGRESEVLSHPRWRLHVVTSRGRHPLLRREGRWRTPAGYAGAFASNLVHRPGLGHWLDRVVFSDGRSPLPLPLADFPTQRVELSATNLRPALLASCSIPFWLRAQQDVPGAPPGAYW
;
A
#
# COMPACT_ATOMS: atom_id res chain seq x y z
N MET A 1 3.54 -34.12 9.42
CA MET A 1 3.89 -32.68 9.29
C MET A 1 2.63 -31.91 8.89
N THR A 2 2.17 -31.00 9.72
CA THR A 2 1.04 -30.12 9.40
C THR A 2 1.44 -29.19 8.26
N LYS A 3 0.67 -29.19 7.16
CA LYS A 3 0.90 -28.27 6.03
C LYS A 3 0.59 -26.84 6.49
N VAL A 4 1.61 -26.04 6.75
CA VAL A 4 1.50 -24.67 7.24
C VAL A 4 1.07 -23.69 6.12
N LEU A 5 1.38 -24.03 4.86
CA LEU A 5 1.06 -23.20 3.69
C LEU A 5 0.25 -23.99 2.67
N ARG A 6 -0.84 -23.37 2.16
CA ARG A 6 -1.62 -23.92 1.05
C ARG A 6 -1.42 -23.05 -0.19
N ILE A 7 -0.91 -23.64 -1.26
CA ILE A 7 -0.76 -22.97 -2.55
C ILE A 7 -1.99 -23.25 -3.41
N LEU A 8 -2.66 -22.20 -3.85
CA LEU A 8 -3.77 -22.25 -4.81
C LEU A 8 -3.27 -21.72 -6.15
N ALA A 9 -3.45 -22.49 -7.21
CA ALA A 9 -2.93 -22.15 -8.53
C ALA A 9 -3.97 -22.40 -9.62
N GLY A 10 -4.05 -21.49 -10.59
CA GLY A 10 -4.81 -21.70 -11.82
C GLY A 10 -4.19 -22.80 -12.70
N PRO A 11 -4.89 -23.24 -13.77
CA PRO A 11 -4.46 -24.42 -14.54
C PRO A 11 -3.03 -24.35 -15.10
N ALA A 12 -2.63 -23.20 -15.63
CA ALA A 12 -1.28 -23.00 -16.19
C ALA A 12 -0.21 -23.04 -15.09
N ALA A 13 -0.42 -22.30 -14.01
CA ALA A 13 0.49 -22.28 -12.87
C ALA A 13 0.58 -23.67 -12.19
N ARG A 14 -0.54 -24.42 -12.13
CA ARG A 14 -0.56 -25.76 -11.56
C ARG A 14 0.33 -26.74 -12.34
N ARG A 15 0.28 -26.69 -13.68
CA ARG A 15 1.19 -27.51 -14.52
C ARG A 15 2.64 -27.18 -14.23
N ARG A 16 3.00 -25.89 -14.25
CA ARG A 16 4.35 -25.42 -13.97
C ARG A 16 4.83 -25.88 -12.58
N LEU A 17 3.99 -25.74 -11.56
CA LEU A 17 4.30 -26.18 -10.19
C LEU A 17 4.50 -27.69 -10.08
N ALA A 18 3.73 -28.49 -10.82
CA ALA A 18 3.87 -29.96 -10.83
C ALA A 18 5.17 -30.43 -11.51
N GLU A 19 5.62 -29.72 -12.54
CA GLU A 19 6.82 -30.07 -13.31
C GLU A 19 8.11 -29.65 -12.63
N GLN A 20 8.17 -28.44 -12.03
CA GLN A 20 9.41 -27.81 -11.60
C GLN A 20 9.36 -27.24 -10.16
N GLY A 21 8.20 -27.34 -9.51
CA GLY A 21 7.97 -26.64 -8.25
C GLY A 21 7.87 -25.12 -8.47
N LEU A 22 7.69 -24.37 -7.38
CA LEU A 22 7.68 -22.92 -7.41
C LEU A 22 9.12 -22.38 -7.37
N GLN A 23 9.51 -21.68 -8.42
CA GLN A 23 10.83 -21.08 -8.53
C GLN A 23 10.75 -19.56 -8.31
N PRO A 24 11.78 -18.93 -7.74
CA PRO A 24 11.83 -17.46 -7.58
C PRO A 24 11.63 -16.71 -8.91
N ALA A 25 12.10 -17.28 -10.00
CA ALA A 25 11.96 -16.74 -11.35
C ALA A 25 10.52 -16.79 -11.90
N ASP A 26 9.62 -17.55 -11.28
CA ASP A 26 8.20 -17.60 -11.67
C ASP A 26 7.41 -16.39 -11.10
N VAL A 27 8.00 -15.62 -10.18
CA VAL A 27 7.32 -14.52 -9.49
C VAL A 27 7.58 -13.22 -10.22
N GLY A 28 6.60 -12.75 -10.98
CA GLY A 28 6.63 -11.46 -11.66
C GLY A 28 5.92 -10.32 -10.91
N LEU A 29 4.99 -10.67 -9.98
CA LEU A 29 4.22 -9.68 -9.23
C LEU A 29 3.83 -10.21 -7.86
N ILE A 30 3.94 -9.36 -6.84
CA ILE A 30 3.54 -9.64 -5.46
C ILE A 30 2.51 -8.59 -5.02
N PRO A 31 1.22 -8.99 -4.87
CA PRO A 31 0.21 -8.11 -4.29
C PRO A 31 0.24 -8.18 -2.77
N ALA A 32 0.17 -7.02 -2.12
CA ALA A 32 0.13 -6.88 -0.67
C ALA A 32 -1.11 -6.11 -0.24
N ALA A 33 -2.05 -6.83 0.38
CA ALA A 33 -3.33 -6.28 0.76
C ALA A 33 -3.24 -5.32 1.97
N ALA A 34 -4.22 -4.43 2.05
CA ALA A 34 -4.53 -3.67 3.24
C ALA A 34 -4.96 -4.60 4.39
N GLY A 35 -4.81 -4.17 5.63
CA GLY A 35 -5.21 -4.98 6.78
C GLY A 35 -4.74 -4.42 8.13
N GLY A 36 -4.09 -3.26 8.15
CA GLY A 36 -3.54 -2.67 9.36
C GLY A 36 -2.61 -3.65 10.10
N PRO A 37 -2.69 -3.76 11.44
CA PRO A 37 -1.80 -4.64 12.23
C PRO A 37 -1.80 -6.11 11.79
N LYS A 38 -2.88 -6.58 11.16
CA LYS A 38 -2.96 -7.96 10.67
C LYS A 38 -1.92 -8.26 9.59
N GLY A 39 -1.44 -7.25 8.86
CA GLY A 39 -0.37 -7.41 7.89
C GLY A 39 0.95 -7.87 8.49
N LEU A 40 1.18 -7.62 9.77
CA LEU A 40 2.41 -8.01 10.48
C LEU A 40 2.54 -9.51 10.71
N VAL A 41 1.45 -10.28 10.65
CA VAL A 41 1.50 -11.75 10.72
C VAL A 41 2.36 -12.33 9.59
N LEU A 42 2.50 -11.59 8.49
CA LEU A 42 3.31 -11.97 7.33
C LEU A 42 4.80 -11.60 7.48
N ASN A 43 5.20 -10.94 8.57
CA ASN A 43 6.58 -10.45 8.74
C ASN A 43 7.64 -11.55 8.57
N GLY A 44 7.43 -12.72 9.17
CA GLY A 44 8.34 -13.87 8.99
C GLY A 44 8.41 -14.35 7.53
N LEU A 45 7.28 -14.34 6.82
CA LEU A 45 7.22 -14.69 5.40
C LEU A 45 7.93 -13.63 4.53
N ASP A 46 7.72 -12.33 4.81
CA ASP A 46 8.39 -11.26 4.09
C ASP A 46 9.90 -11.34 4.23
N ARG A 47 10.39 -11.55 5.45
CA ARG A 47 11.81 -11.72 5.73
C ARG A 47 12.42 -12.87 4.93
N PHE A 48 11.76 -14.02 4.92
CA PHE A 48 12.19 -15.16 4.11
C PHE A 48 12.13 -14.88 2.61
N LEU A 49 11.01 -14.35 2.11
CA LEU A 49 10.84 -14.08 0.69
C LEU A 49 11.85 -13.06 0.16
N PHE A 50 11.94 -11.89 0.80
CA PHE A 50 12.78 -10.80 0.32
C PHE A 50 14.24 -10.88 0.78
N GLY A 51 14.51 -11.61 1.87
CA GLY A 51 15.88 -11.79 2.38
C GLY A 51 16.60 -12.99 1.79
N GLU A 52 15.87 -14.02 1.37
CA GLU A 52 16.49 -15.28 0.97
C GLU A 52 15.97 -15.80 -0.37
N TRP A 53 14.68 -16.11 -0.43
CA TRP A 53 14.14 -16.92 -1.51
C TRP A 53 14.12 -16.19 -2.85
N LEU A 54 13.56 -14.99 -2.91
CA LEU A 54 13.53 -14.17 -4.13
C LEU A 54 14.92 -13.72 -4.57
N MET A 55 15.88 -13.65 -3.65
CA MET A 55 17.27 -13.25 -3.97
C MET A 55 17.99 -14.24 -4.89
N ARG A 56 17.42 -15.43 -5.07
CA ARG A 56 17.95 -16.46 -6.01
C ARG A 56 17.58 -16.18 -7.47
N SER A 57 16.83 -15.12 -7.77
CA SER A 57 16.50 -14.66 -9.13
C SER A 57 16.90 -13.21 -9.30
N GLN A 58 17.19 -12.80 -10.52
CA GLN A 58 17.56 -11.42 -10.86
C GLN A 58 16.48 -10.66 -11.62
N GLN A 59 15.38 -11.33 -12.00
CA GLN A 59 14.33 -10.67 -12.77
C GLN A 59 13.61 -9.58 -11.97
N PRO A 60 13.11 -8.54 -12.66
CA PRO A 60 12.26 -7.54 -12.03
C PRO A 60 10.96 -8.14 -11.50
N VAL A 61 10.51 -7.67 -10.36
CA VAL A 61 9.23 -8.05 -9.74
C VAL A 61 8.45 -6.80 -9.38
N HIS A 62 7.18 -6.78 -9.74
CA HIS A 62 6.25 -5.72 -9.39
C HIS A 62 5.72 -5.93 -7.97
N LEU A 63 5.87 -4.92 -7.12
CA LEU A 63 5.39 -4.92 -5.74
C LEU A 63 4.19 -3.97 -5.65
N VAL A 64 3.00 -4.52 -5.48
CA VAL A 64 1.75 -3.74 -5.45
C VAL A 64 1.18 -3.75 -4.05
N GLY A 65 1.06 -2.59 -3.44
CA GLY A 65 0.60 -2.49 -2.06
C GLY A 65 -0.51 -1.48 -1.82
N ALA A 66 -1.36 -1.79 -0.84
CA ALA A 66 -2.34 -0.88 -0.27
C ALA A 66 -2.19 -0.86 1.26
N SER A 67 -2.21 0.33 1.88
CA SER A 67 -2.10 0.52 3.33
C SER A 67 -0.83 -0.14 3.89
N ILE A 68 -0.91 -0.95 4.94
CA ILE A 68 0.23 -1.70 5.48
C ILE A 68 0.93 -2.54 4.40
N GLY A 69 0.20 -3.01 3.38
CA GLY A 69 0.78 -3.69 2.24
C GLY A 69 1.69 -2.79 1.42
N ALA A 70 1.32 -1.52 1.21
CA ALA A 70 2.16 -0.54 0.53
C ALA A 70 3.44 -0.26 1.34
N TRP A 71 3.33 -0.11 2.66
CA TRP A 71 4.49 0.10 3.52
C TRP A 71 5.43 -1.11 3.49
N ARG A 72 4.91 -2.34 3.63
CA ARG A 72 5.72 -3.57 3.53
C ARG A 72 6.46 -3.66 2.19
N MET A 73 5.78 -3.37 1.08
CA MET A 73 6.39 -3.40 -0.26
C MET A 73 7.42 -2.28 -0.46
N ALA A 74 7.17 -1.09 0.08
CA ALA A 74 8.14 0.00 0.08
C ALA A 74 9.38 -0.34 0.94
N THR A 75 9.19 -1.03 2.08
CA THR A 75 10.28 -1.54 2.91
C THR A 75 11.15 -2.54 2.13
N ALA A 76 10.53 -3.49 1.41
CA ALA A 76 11.25 -4.40 0.54
C ALA A 76 12.05 -3.67 -0.55
N ALA A 77 11.43 -2.66 -1.18
CA ALA A 77 12.07 -1.89 -2.24
C ALA A 77 13.24 -1.03 -1.74
N ARG A 78 13.20 -0.57 -0.49
CA ARG A 78 14.31 0.17 0.14
C ARG A 78 15.49 -0.73 0.54
N ALA A 79 15.22 -1.97 0.89
CA ALA A 79 16.23 -2.87 1.46
C ALA A 79 17.09 -3.51 0.37
N HIS A 80 18.08 -2.79 -0.14
CA HIS A 80 19.07 -3.32 -1.10
C HIS A 80 19.91 -4.47 -0.51
N ALA A 81 20.25 -4.39 0.77
CA ALA A 81 20.85 -5.45 1.55
C ALA A 81 20.24 -5.45 2.95
N GLY A 82 19.99 -6.63 3.52
CA GLY A 82 19.46 -6.72 4.87
C GLY A 82 17.93 -6.59 4.98
N ALA A 83 17.18 -7.14 4.04
CA ALA A 83 15.71 -7.17 4.10
C ALA A 83 15.20 -7.76 5.43
N ASP A 84 15.86 -8.75 6.00
CA ASP A 84 15.52 -9.33 7.30
C ASP A 84 15.49 -8.27 8.42
N ALA A 85 16.53 -7.46 8.54
CA ALA A 85 16.59 -6.38 9.51
C ALA A 85 15.52 -5.31 9.23
N ALA A 86 15.40 -4.87 7.96
CA ALA A 86 14.44 -3.84 7.57
C ALA A 86 12.98 -4.23 7.92
N PHE A 87 12.61 -5.49 7.72
CA PHE A 87 11.27 -5.96 8.08
C PHE A 87 11.07 -6.12 9.60
N ARG A 88 12.11 -6.50 10.34
CA ARG A 88 12.05 -6.49 11.82
C ARG A 88 11.81 -5.10 12.36
N ASP A 89 12.64 -4.15 11.93
CA ASP A 89 12.57 -2.76 12.37
C ASP A 89 11.22 -2.14 12.00
N MET A 90 10.70 -2.44 10.78
CA MET A 90 9.36 -2.00 10.38
C MET A 90 8.27 -2.55 11.31
N ALA A 91 8.32 -3.83 11.65
CA ALA A 91 7.34 -4.43 12.54
C ALA A 91 7.44 -3.83 13.95
N GLU A 92 8.63 -3.63 14.47
CA GLU A 92 8.87 -2.99 15.76
C GLU A 92 8.35 -1.55 15.75
N ALA A 93 8.72 -0.75 14.76
CA ALA A 93 8.23 0.61 14.60
C ALA A 93 6.70 0.67 14.54
N TYR A 94 6.07 -0.32 13.91
CA TYR A 94 4.61 -0.38 13.81
C TYR A 94 3.95 -0.75 15.15
N VAL A 95 4.45 -1.74 15.88
CA VAL A 95 3.82 -2.20 17.14
C VAL A 95 4.13 -1.30 18.33
N THR A 96 5.22 -0.55 18.28
CA THR A 96 5.60 0.39 19.34
C THR A 96 4.97 1.77 19.19
N GLN A 97 4.21 2.01 18.11
CA GLN A 97 3.49 3.27 17.91
C GLN A 97 2.54 3.55 19.09
N ARG A 98 2.68 4.74 19.63
CA ARG A 98 1.78 5.23 20.69
C ARG A 98 1.06 6.47 20.20
N TYR A 99 -0.23 6.48 20.43
CA TYR A 99 -1.10 7.60 20.11
C TYR A 99 -1.73 8.10 21.40
N ASP A 100 -1.39 9.33 21.79
CA ASP A 100 -1.91 9.92 23.00
C ASP A 100 -3.37 10.32 22.80
N THR A 101 -4.18 9.96 23.81
CA THR A 101 -5.59 10.35 23.85
C THR A 101 -5.72 11.52 24.80
N PRO A 102 -6.26 12.68 24.33
CA PRO A 102 -6.45 13.83 25.21
C PRO A 102 -7.37 13.50 26.41
N PRO A 103 -7.15 14.15 27.55
CA PRO A 103 -8.01 13.97 28.73
C PRO A 103 -9.49 14.18 28.36
N GLY A 104 -10.36 13.24 28.79
CA GLY A 104 -11.80 13.28 28.49
C GLY A 104 -12.23 12.78 27.10
N GLU A 105 -11.30 12.51 26.20
CA GLU A 105 -11.60 11.89 24.90
C GLU A 105 -11.47 10.36 24.98
N LYS A 106 -12.27 9.65 24.16
CA LYS A 106 -12.26 8.17 24.11
C LYS A 106 -11.26 7.58 23.11
N ARG A 107 -10.66 8.43 22.27
CA ARG A 107 -9.74 8.02 21.20
C ARG A 107 -8.79 9.15 20.85
N PRO A 108 -7.62 8.84 20.26
CA PRO A 108 -6.71 9.84 19.71
C PRO A 108 -7.39 10.67 18.63
N ARG A 109 -6.94 11.91 18.47
CA ARG A 109 -7.41 12.79 17.39
C ARG A 109 -6.81 12.37 16.05
N PRO A 110 -7.59 12.40 14.95
CA PRO A 110 -7.08 12.03 13.62
C PRO A 110 -5.84 12.82 13.18
N ASP A 111 -5.74 14.10 13.55
CA ASP A 111 -4.55 14.92 13.26
C ASP A 111 -3.31 14.32 13.92
N HIS A 112 -3.39 14.04 15.22
CA HIS A 112 -2.29 13.45 15.98
C HIS A 112 -1.87 12.08 15.41
N VAL A 113 -2.84 11.22 15.06
CA VAL A 113 -2.54 9.91 14.48
C VAL A 113 -1.85 10.07 13.13
N SER A 114 -2.31 11.00 12.28
CA SER A 114 -1.72 11.25 10.96
C SER A 114 -0.31 11.83 11.06
N GLU A 115 -0.08 12.76 11.97
CA GLU A 115 1.22 13.35 12.22
C GLU A 115 2.24 12.29 12.67
N ARG A 116 1.91 11.53 13.71
CA ARG A 116 2.78 10.46 14.23
C ARG A 116 3.08 9.40 13.17
N PHE A 117 2.09 9.02 12.37
CA PHE A 117 2.31 8.08 11.28
C PHE A 117 3.19 8.69 10.17
N GLY A 118 2.99 9.95 9.85
CA GLY A 118 3.83 10.72 8.91
C GLY A 118 5.28 10.83 9.38
N ASP A 119 5.51 11.04 10.68
CA ASP A 119 6.85 11.07 11.28
C ASP A 119 7.58 9.74 11.05
N ILE A 120 6.89 8.62 11.28
CA ILE A 120 7.48 7.30 11.06
C ILE A 120 7.86 7.11 9.58
N LEU A 121 6.97 7.45 8.65
CA LEU A 121 7.29 7.37 7.23
C LEU A 121 8.46 8.31 6.86
N THR A 122 8.58 9.45 7.54
CA THR A 122 9.69 10.38 7.36
C THR A 122 11.01 9.74 7.82
N VAL A 123 11.04 9.18 9.02
CA VAL A 123 12.23 8.45 9.53
C VAL A 123 12.65 7.31 8.58
N TRP A 124 11.68 6.65 7.97
CA TRP A 124 11.93 5.50 7.10
C TRP A 124 12.39 5.87 5.69
N PHE A 125 11.82 6.90 5.11
CA PHE A 125 11.97 7.17 3.67
C PHE A 125 12.58 8.54 3.33
N ALA A 126 12.63 9.52 4.26
CA ALA A 126 13.19 10.82 3.93
C ALA A 126 14.70 10.73 3.59
N GLY A 127 15.05 11.28 2.43
CA GLY A 127 16.41 11.21 1.89
C GLY A 127 16.80 9.83 1.33
N ARG A 128 15.87 8.86 1.33
CA ARG A 128 16.07 7.50 0.84
C ARG A 128 15.09 7.12 -0.28
N GLU A 129 14.39 8.08 -0.82
CA GLU A 129 13.40 7.86 -1.89
C GLU A 129 14.07 7.24 -3.13
N SER A 130 15.30 7.64 -3.42
CA SER A 130 16.08 7.06 -4.52
C SER A 130 16.38 5.58 -4.33
N GLU A 131 16.58 5.10 -3.10
CA GLU A 131 16.79 3.68 -2.82
C GLU A 131 15.59 2.84 -3.29
N VAL A 132 14.37 3.33 -3.03
CA VAL A 132 13.13 2.69 -3.47
C VAL A 132 12.96 2.76 -4.99
N LEU A 133 13.14 3.97 -5.56
CA LEU A 133 12.85 4.25 -6.96
C LEU A 133 13.90 3.68 -7.92
N SER A 134 15.14 3.50 -7.49
CA SER A 134 16.22 2.98 -8.32
C SER A 134 16.55 1.51 -8.07
N HIS A 135 15.83 0.83 -7.17
CA HIS A 135 16.13 -0.57 -6.86
C HIS A 135 16.16 -1.42 -8.15
N PRO A 136 17.22 -2.20 -8.43
CA PRO A 136 17.41 -2.85 -9.73
C PRO A 136 16.28 -3.82 -10.09
N ARG A 137 15.64 -4.44 -9.10
CA ARG A 137 14.63 -5.49 -9.32
C ARG A 137 13.21 -5.09 -8.94
N TRP A 138 13.03 -4.36 -7.83
CA TRP A 138 11.69 -4.08 -7.33
C TRP A 138 11.07 -2.88 -8.05
N ARG A 139 9.82 -3.04 -8.46
CA ARG A 139 8.98 -2.01 -9.09
C ARG A 139 7.80 -1.73 -8.18
N LEU A 140 7.89 -0.67 -7.40
CA LEU A 140 6.86 -0.34 -6.41
C LEU A 140 5.64 0.32 -7.05
N HIS A 141 4.46 -0.13 -6.64
CA HIS A 141 3.17 0.45 -7.00
C HIS A 141 2.34 0.64 -5.74
N VAL A 142 1.97 1.87 -5.43
CA VAL A 142 1.17 2.24 -4.26
C VAL A 142 -0.26 2.54 -4.70
N VAL A 143 -1.21 1.78 -4.15
CA VAL A 143 -2.63 1.94 -4.44
C VAL A 143 -3.26 2.85 -3.42
N THR A 144 -3.96 3.89 -3.89
CA THR A 144 -4.72 4.83 -3.08
C THR A 144 -6.14 4.98 -3.63
N SER A 145 -7.00 5.60 -2.84
CA SER A 145 -8.34 6.01 -3.24
C SER A 145 -8.43 7.53 -3.20
N ARG A 146 -8.96 8.15 -4.26
CA ARG A 146 -9.18 9.61 -4.32
C ARG A 146 -10.66 9.93 -4.31
N GLY A 147 -11.05 10.94 -3.54
CA GLY A 147 -12.40 11.50 -3.55
C GLY A 147 -12.71 12.20 -4.88
N ARG A 148 -13.63 11.63 -5.66
CA ARG A 148 -14.08 12.18 -6.95
C ARG A 148 -15.31 13.07 -6.79
N HIS A 149 -16.27 12.62 -5.99
CA HIS A 149 -17.50 13.37 -5.73
C HIS A 149 -17.20 14.68 -4.96
N PRO A 150 -17.92 15.79 -5.21
CA PRO A 150 -17.68 17.05 -4.51
C PRO A 150 -17.62 16.94 -2.98
N LEU A 151 -18.39 16.05 -2.36
CA LEU A 151 -18.38 15.80 -0.92
C LEU A 151 -17.08 15.13 -0.42
N LEU A 152 -16.33 14.44 -1.29
CA LEU A 152 -15.11 13.73 -0.96
C LEU A 152 -13.83 14.38 -1.53
N ARG A 153 -13.95 15.44 -2.35
CA ARG A 153 -12.75 16.11 -2.92
C ARG A 153 -11.89 16.80 -1.87
N ARG A 154 -12.49 17.21 -0.77
CA ARG A 154 -11.80 17.79 0.37
C ARG A 154 -12.37 17.22 1.65
N GLU A 155 -11.49 16.91 2.59
CA GLU A 155 -11.91 16.48 3.91
C GLU A 155 -12.70 17.59 4.62
N GLY A 156 -13.74 17.20 5.37
CA GLY A 156 -14.56 18.12 6.13
C GLY A 156 -15.49 17.41 7.10
N ARG A 157 -15.80 18.09 8.22
CA ARG A 157 -16.55 17.54 9.35
C ARG A 157 -17.87 16.86 8.94
N TRP A 158 -18.61 17.46 8.02
CA TRP A 158 -19.92 16.97 7.56
C TRP A 158 -19.84 16.36 6.15
N ARG A 159 -18.97 16.90 5.31
CA ARG A 159 -18.84 16.45 3.91
C ARG A 159 -18.29 15.04 3.82
N THR A 160 -17.25 14.72 4.57
CA THR A 160 -16.62 13.39 4.53
C THR A 160 -17.59 12.28 4.98
N PRO A 161 -18.28 12.40 6.14
CA PRO A 161 -19.28 11.40 6.52
C PRO A 161 -20.42 11.27 5.51
N ALA A 162 -20.97 12.38 5.01
CA ALA A 162 -22.04 12.36 4.01
C ALA A 162 -21.60 11.72 2.70
N GLY A 163 -20.38 12.04 2.24
CA GLY A 163 -19.79 11.45 1.05
C GLY A 163 -19.57 9.94 1.17
N TYR A 164 -19.04 9.47 2.29
CA TYR A 164 -18.88 8.03 2.53
C TYR A 164 -20.22 7.30 2.71
N ALA A 165 -21.23 7.92 3.34
CA ALA A 165 -22.56 7.35 3.42
C ALA A 165 -23.19 7.18 2.03
N GLY A 166 -23.06 8.18 1.16
CA GLY A 166 -23.50 8.09 -0.24
C GLY A 166 -22.75 7.03 -1.04
N ALA A 167 -21.40 6.98 -0.89
CA ALA A 167 -20.58 5.95 -1.51
C ALA A 167 -20.97 4.54 -1.06
N PHE A 168 -21.22 4.35 0.24
CA PHE A 168 -21.67 3.10 0.80
C PHE A 168 -23.04 2.69 0.25
N ALA A 169 -24.03 3.60 0.25
CA ALA A 169 -25.34 3.35 -0.30
C ALA A 169 -25.30 2.97 -1.80
N SER A 170 -24.47 3.71 -2.58
CA SER A 170 -24.26 3.39 -3.99
C SER A 170 -23.66 1.99 -4.17
N ASN A 171 -22.68 1.61 -3.34
CA ASN A 171 -22.06 0.30 -3.40
C ASN A 171 -23.01 -0.85 -3.03
N LEU A 172 -23.96 -0.61 -2.13
CA LEU A 172 -24.99 -1.61 -1.76
C LEU A 172 -25.96 -1.88 -2.91
N VAL A 173 -26.34 -0.84 -3.65
CA VAL A 173 -27.32 -0.94 -4.74
C VAL A 173 -26.65 -1.38 -6.04
N HIS A 174 -25.52 -0.76 -6.38
CA HIS A 174 -24.84 -0.98 -7.65
C HIS A 174 -23.34 -0.68 -7.50
N ARG A 175 -22.53 -1.72 -7.34
CA ARG A 175 -21.09 -1.59 -7.09
C ARG A 175 -20.34 -0.65 -8.06
N PRO A 176 -20.59 -0.65 -9.40
CA PRO A 176 -19.99 0.32 -10.30
C PRO A 176 -20.31 1.78 -9.97
N GLY A 177 -21.44 2.05 -9.29
CA GLY A 177 -21.81 3.38 -8.83
C GLY A 177 -20.81 4.01 -7.85
N LEU A 178 -20.02 3.18 -7.16
CA LEU A 178 -18.92 3.65 -6.30
C LEU A 178 -17.93 4.52 -7.08
N GLY A 179 -17.75 4.28 -8.39
CA GLY A 179 -16.88 5.07 -9.26
C GLY A 179 -17.29 6.52 -9.47
N HIS A 180 -18.51 6.92 -9.10
CA HIS A 180 -18.91 8.33 -9.07
C HIS A 180 -18.40 9.05 -7.81
N TRP A 181 -18.13 8.31 -6.74
CA TRP A 181 -17.69 8.82 -5.45
C TRP A 181 -16.19 8.84 -5.31
N LEU A 182 -15.55 7.77 -5.75
CA LEU A 182 -14.12 7.52 -5.60
C LEU A 182 -13.51 7.08 -6.93
N ASP A 183 -12.24 7.32 -7.12
CA ASP A 183 -11.42 6.62 -8.12
C ASP A 183 -10.20 6.00 -7.46
N ARG A 184 -9.65 4.98 -8.11
CA ARG A 184 -8.38 4.39 -7.75
C ARG A 184 -7.27 5.24 -8.34
N VAL A 185 -6.26 5.57 -7.55
CA VAL A 185 -5.03 6.17 -8.05
C VAL A 185 -3.87 5.27 -7.70
N VAL A 186 -3.11 4.85 -8.70
CA VAL A 186 -1.95 3.99 -8.55
C VAL A 186 -0.70 4.78 -8.87
N PHE A 187 0.09 5.03 -7.84
CA PHE A 187 1.42 5.62 -8.00
C PHE A 187 2.37 4.49 -8.38
N SER A 188 2.88 4.53 -9.59
CA SER A 188 3.60 3.42 -10.22
C SER A 188 5.04 3.78 -10.51
N ASP A 189 5.95 2.85 -10.32
CA ASP A 189 7.34 2.94 -10.80
C ASP A 189 7.37 3.31 -12.28
N GLY A 190 8.11 4.38 -12.63
CA GLY A 190 8.17 4.92 -13.99
C GLY A 190 8.92 4.02 -14.98
N ARG A 191 9.73 3.08 -14.48
CA ARG A 191 10.56 2.19 -15.32
C ARG A 191 9.78 1.05 -15.95
N SER A 192 8.63 0.67 -15.36
CA SER A 192 7.81 -0.41 -15.88
C SER A 192 6.35 -0.25 -15.43
N PRO A 193 5.40 -0.23 -16.36
CA PRO A 193 3.99 -0.13 -16.03
C PRO A 193 3.52 -1.36 -15.24
N LEU A 194 2.58 -1.16 -14.31
CA LEU A 194 1.98 -2.25 -13.55
C LEU A 194 1.29 -3.23 -14.52
N PRO A 195 1.69 -4.53 -14.55
CA PRO A 195 1.16 -5.52 -15.49
C PRO A 195 -0.18 -6.11 -15.00
N LEU A 196 -1.10 -5.25 -14.57
CA LEU A 196 -2.45 -5.64 -14.17
C LEU A 196 -3.49 -4.86 -14.97
N PRO A 197 -4.53 -5.53 -15.51
CA PRO A 197 -5.69 -4.86 -16.06
C PRO A 197 -6.46 -4.20 -14.92
N LEU A 198 -6.57 -2.86 -14.95
CA LEU A 198 -7.27 -2.06 -13.93
C LEU A 198 -8.55 -1.44 -14.51
N ALA A 199 -9.22 -2.13 -15.43
CA ALA A 199 -10.42 -1.65 -16.10
C ALA A 199 -11.72 -1.87 -15.30
N ASP A 200 -11.64 -2.59 -14.20
CA ASP A 200 -12.76 -2.92 -13.32
C ASP A 200 -13.31 -1.71 -12.53
N PHE A 201 -12.53 -0.66 -12.40
CA PHE A 201 -12.86 0.54 -11.63
C PHE A 201 -12.17 1.78 -12.23
N PRO A 202 -12.77 3.00 -12.14
CA PRO A 202 -12.11 4.21 -12.57
C PRO A 202 -10.72 4.33 -11.94
N THR A 203 -9.69 4.25 -12.78
CA THR A 203 -8.31 4.18 -12.32
C THR A 203 -7.45 5.22 -13.02
N GLN A 204 -6.66 5.95 -12.23
CA GLN A 204 -5.64 6.85 -12.74
C GLN A 204 -4.27 6.31 -12.37
N ARG A 205 -3.32 6.43 -13.29
CA ARG A 205 -1.92 6.06 -13.08
C ARG A 205 -1.10 7.34 -12.98
N VAL A 206 -0.29 7.41 -11.92
CA VAL A 206 0.61 8.52 -11.64
C VAL A 206 2.01 7.94 -11.49
N GLU A 207 3.00 8.60 -12.05
CA GLU A 207 4.39 8.18 -11.85
C GLU A 207 4.81 8.40 -10.40
N LEU A 208 5.37 7.36 -9.79
CA LEU A 208 5.95 7.43 -8.46
C LEU A 208 7.30 8.15 -8.52
N SER A 209 7.46 9.16 -7.70
CA SER A 209 8.63 10.04 -7.66
C SER A 209 9.11 10.29 -6.24
N ALA A 210 10.28 10.89 -6.08
CA ALA A 210 10.78 11.27 -4.76
C ALA A 210 9.85 12.25 -4.02
N THR A 211 9.15 13.12 -4.76
CA THR A 211 8.25 14.11 -4.16
C THR A 211 6.92 13.53 -3.69
N ASN A 212 6.45 12.44 -4.32
CA ASN A 212 5.14 11.88 -3.99
C ASN A 212 5.20 10.51 -3.26
N LEU A 213 6.35 9.86 -3.15
CA LEU A 213 6.48 8.56 -2.48
C LEU A 213 5.89 8.56 -1.06
N ARG A 214 6.36 9.47 -0.20
CA ARG A 214 5.86 9.55 1.18
C ARG A 214 4.39 9.98 1.27
N PRO A 215 3.96 11.04 0.57
CA PRO A 215 2.53 11.40 0.48
C PRO A 215 1.65 10.26 -0.02
N ALA A 216 2.07 9.48 -1.03
CA ALA A 216 1.31 8.35 -1.54
C ALA A 216 1.22 7.20 -0.51
N LEU A 217 2.31 6.89 0.20
CA LEU A 217 2.32 5.90 1.27
C LEU A 217 1.39 6.33 2.43
N LEU A 218 1.48 7.60 2.85
CA LEU A 218 0.62 8.13 3.90
C LEU A 218 -0.86 8.11 3.46
N ALA A 219 -1.16 8.54 2.23
CA ALA A 219 -2.50 8.46 1.65
C ALA A 219 -3.04 7.03 1.66
N SER A 220 -2.24 6.07 1.19
CA SER A 220 -2.62 4.66 1.17
C SER A 220 -2.91 4.08 2.56
N CYS A 221 -2.28 4.63 3.60
CA CYS A 221 -2.50 4.24 5.00
C CYS A 221 -3.58 5.06 5.71
N SER A 222 -4.07 6.14 5.10
CA SER A 222 -5.08 7.01 5.71
C SER A 222 -6.45 6.36 5.73
N ILE A 223 -6.85 5.88 6.91
CA ILE A 223 -8.18 5.32 7.12
C ILE A 223 -9.15 6.47 7.42
N PRO A 224 -10.23 6.63 6.64
CA PRO A 224 -11.23 7.68 6.90
C PRO A 224 -11.69 7.68 8.36
N PHE A 225 -11.84 8.86 8.93
CA PHE A 225 -12.23 9.11 10.33
C PHE A 225 -11.18 8.77 11.41
N TRP A 226 -10.12 8.04 11.06
CA TRP A 226 -9.02 7.72 11.97
C TRP A 226 -7.75 8.49 11.64
N LEU A 227 -7.49 8.73 10.35
CA LEU A 227 -6.42 9.58 9.86
C LEU A 227 -6.98 10.66 8.94
N ARG A 228 -6.23 11.73 8.77
CA ARG A 228 -6.54 12.77 7.79
C ARG A 228 -6.25 12.30 6.36
N ALA A 229 -7.09 12.72 5.44
CA ALA A 229 -6.80 12.58 4.02
C ALA A 229 -5.52 13.33 3.65
N GLN A 230 -4.75 12.77 2.73
CA GLN A 230 -3.68 13.52 2.09
C GLN A 230 -4.28 14.41 0.99
N GLN A 231 -4.10 15.72 1.14
CA GLN A 231 -4.68 16.66 0.20
C GLN A 231 -3.68 16.96 -0.91
N ASP A 232 -4.13 16.89 -2.16
CA ASP A 232 -3.39 17.34 -3.35
C ASP A 232 -1.97 16.73 -3.44
N VAL A 233 -1.89 15.39 -3.51
CA VAL A 233 -0.61 14.66 -3.61
C VAL A 233 0.16 15.11 -4.87
N PRO A 234 1.45 15.43 -4.77
CA PRO A 234 2.24 15.95 -5.88
C PRO A 234 2.23 15.06 -7.13
N GLY A 235 2.05 15.68 -8.30
CA GLY A 235 2.00 14.98 -9.59
C GLY A 235 0.71 14.20 -9.86
N ALA A 236 -0.22 14.18 -8.92
CA ALA A 236 -1.50 13.51 -9.04
C ALA A 236 -2.67 14.50 -9.20
N PRO A 237 -3.83 14.08 -9.71
CA PRO A 237 -4.99 14.96 -9.81
C PRO A 237 -5.39 15.54 -8.44
N PRO A 238 -5.84 16.79 -8.38
CA PRO A 238 -6.19 17.44 -7.12
C PRO A 238 -7.35 16.73 -6.41
N GLY A 239 -7.31 16.71 -5.08
CA GLY A 239 -8.34 16.11 -4.24
C GLY A 239 -7.81 15.52 -2.95
N ALA A 240 -8.73 14.92 -2.18
CA ALA A 240 -8.39 14.20 -0.96
C ALA A 240 -8.12 12.72 -1.25
N TYR A 241 -7.07 12.18 -0.69
CA TYR A 241 -6.58 10.82 -0.89
C TYR A 241 -6.61 10.03 0.42
N TRP A 242 -7.08 8.79 0.33
CA TRP A 242 -7.13 7.81 1.40
C TRP A 242 -6.57 6.45 0.97
#